data_0597ab170421d55a92e6db072061b808
#
_entry.id   0597ab170421d55a92e6db072061b808
#
_cell.length_a   1.000
_cell.length_b   1.000
_cell.length_c   1.000
_cell.angle_alpha   90.00
_cell.angle_beta   90.00
_cell.angle_gamma   90.00
#
_symmetry.space_group_name_H-M   'P 1'
#
loop_
_entity.id
_entity.type
_entity.pdbx_description
1 polymer ?
#
loop_
_entity_poly.entity_id
_entity_poly.type
_entity_poly.pdbx_seq_one_letter_code
_entity_poly.pdbx_strand_id
1 'polypeptide(L)'
;VAEQVLADGAADMVSMARPFLADADFVAKAAAGQADRINTCIACNQACLDHTFQGLITSCLVNPRACHETVLTIEPVAGDQSAKRVAVVGAGPAGLACATTASKRGHQVTLFESDDQIGGQFNLAKQIPGKEEFAETLRYFGRELEETGVEVRLGERATAADLTAYDVVVLATGVTPRIPDVEGVDHPKVVTYLDVLRDKVPVGEKVALMGAGGIGFDVAEYLTQNGPSGAVAPEVFNAEWGIDATYASRGGLAAPTREEPARSVALLQRKESKVGAGLGKTTGWIHRATMAQRKVAMVPGVTYERIDDLGLHAVINGERTVLDVDTVVLCTGQEPLRELQAELEARGQVVHLIGGADVAAELDAKRAIQQGTELAASL
;
A
#
# COMPACT_ATOMS: atom_id res chain seq x y z
N VAL A 1 12.04 -21.20 0.01
CA VAL A 1 12.35 -21.58 -1.38
C VAL A 1 13.87 -21.81 -1.56
N ALA A 2 14.74 -20.80 -1.27
CA ALA A 2 16.20 -20.93 -1.48
C ALA A 2 16.79 -22.14 -0.73
N GLU A 3 16.52 -22.24 0.57
CA GLU A 3 16.95 -23.40 1.40
C GLU A 3 16.39 -24.73 0.86
N GLN A 4 15.14 -24.75 0.38
CA GLN A 4 14.54 -25.95 -0.18
C GLN A 4 15.25 -26.40 -1.46
N VAL A 5 15.60 -25.47 -2.34
CA VAL A 5 16.34 -25.74 -3.58
C VAL A 5 17.72 -26.38 -3.28
N LEU A 6 18.40 -25.87 -2.24
CA LEU A 6 19.68 -26.42 -1.81
C LEU A 6 19.51 -27.79 -1.14
N ALA A 7 18.52 -27.94 -0.25
CA ALA A 7 18.25 -29.17 0.46
C ALA A 7 17.84 -30.32 -0.48
N ASP A 8 17.08 -29.99 -1.53
CA ASP A 8 16.67 -30.96 -2.57
C ASP A 8 17.80 -31.33 -3.54
N GLY A 9 18.98 -30.70 -3.41
CA GLY A 9 20.11 -30.89 -4.33
C GLY A 9 19.82 -30.42 -5.76
N ALA A 10 18.81 -29.56 -5.94
CA ALA A 10 18.46 -29.01 -7.24
C ALA A 10 19.44 -27.94 -7.74
N ALA A 11 20.22 -27.34 -6.84
CA ALA A 11 21.33 -26.43 -7.14
C ALA A 11 22.35 -26.44 -6.01
N ASP A 12 23.61 -26.08 -6.31
CA ASP A 12 24.69 -25.93 -5.33
C ASP A 12 24.71 -24.50 -4.74
N MET A 13 24.08 -23.53 -5.43
CA MET A 13 24.05 -22.14 -5.05
C MET A 13 22.77 -21.45 -5.55
N VAL A 14 22.21 -20.56 -4.76
CA VAL A 14 21.08 -19.71 -5.14
C VAL A 14 21.53 -18.23 -5.19
N SER A 15 21.33 -17.57 -6.33
CA SER A 15 21.59 -16.15 -6.52
C SER A 15 20.28 -15.36 -6.45
N MET A 16 20.27 -14.29 -5.67
CA MET A 16 19.12 -13.40 -5.48
C MET A 16 19.57 -11.95 -5.56
N ALA A 17 18.70 -11.04 -6.02
CA ALA A 17 18.98 -9.60 -6.07
C ALA A 17 18.08 -8.81 -5.08
N ARG A 18 16.78 -8.75 -5.36
CA ARG A 18 15.84 -7.93 -4.58
C ARG A 18 15.71 -8.30 -3.09
N PRO A 19 15.81 -9.56 -2.67
CA PRO A 19 15.82 -9.91 -1.25
C PRO A 19 16.95 -9.20 -0.47
N PHE A 20 18.13 -9.04 -1.07
CA PHE A 20 19.26 -8.32 -0.43
C PHE A 20 19.09 -6.79 -0.41
N LEU A 21 18.30 -6.22 -1.33
CA LEU A 21 17.89 -4.83 -1.21
C LEU A 21 16.89 -4.64 -0.07
N ALA A 22 15.97 -5.58 0.10
CA ALA A 22 14.97 -5.52 1.16
C ALA A 22 15.62 -5.74 2.54
N ASP A 23 16.57 -6.67 2.66
CA ASP A 23 17.27 -6.98 3.90
C ASP A 23 18.75 -7.31 3.64
N ALA A 24 19.64 -6.42 4.05
CA ALA A 24 21.09 -6.62 3.90
C ALA A 24 21.60 -7.82 4.73
N ASP A 25 20.93 -8.12 5.85
CA ASP A 25 21.28 -9.19 6.78
C ASP A 25 20.55 -10.52 6.49
N PHE A 26 19.90 -10.63 5.34
CA PHE A 26 19.06 -11.77 4.94
C PHE A 26 19.74 -13.12 5.24
N VAL A 27 20.98 -13.32 4.78
CA VAL A 27 21.71 -14.60 4.94
C VAL A 27 22.08 -14.85 6.40
N ALA A 28 22.53 -13.80 7.12
CA ALA A 28 22.90 -13.91 8.53
C ALA A 28 21.68 -14.30 9.39
N LYS A 29 20.52 -13.69 9.16
CA LYS A 29 19.26 -14.00 9.81
C LYS A 29 18.79 -15.42 9.48
N ALA A 30 18.86 -15.83 8.22
CA ALA A 30 18.51 -17.18 7.78
C ALA A 30 19.41 -18.25 8.46
N ALA A 31 20.73 -18.03 8.47
CA ALA A 31 21.69 -18.93 9.10
C ALA A 31 21.48 -19.04 10.63
N ALA A 32 21.01 -17.98 11.28
CA ALA A 32 20.67 -17.95 12.70
C ALA A 32 19.29 -18.56 13.02
N GLY A 33 18.53 -19.05 12.03
CA GLY A 33 17.16 -19.55 12.21
C GLY A 33 16.13 -18.45 12.52
N GLN A 34 16.42 -17.20 12.18
CA GLN A 34 15.62 -16.01 12.47
C GLN A 34 14.83 -15.53 11.23
N ALA A 35 14.17 -16.45 10.55
CA ALA A 35 13.42 -16.14 9.33
C ALA A 35 12.30 -15.10 9.55
N ASP A 36 11.73 -15.08 10.76
CA ASP A 36 10.73 -14.11 11.21
C ASP A 36 11.25 -12.67 11.30
N ARG A 37 12.57 -12.46 11.32
CA ARG A 37 13.23 -11.14 11.35
C ARG A 37 13.60 -10.61 9.97
N ILE A 38 13.46 -11.43 8.93
CA ILE A 38 13.81 -11.02 7.57
C ILE A 38 12.77 -10.02 7.05
N ASN A 39 13.24 -8.86 6.57
CA ASN A 39 12.41 -7.92 5.81
C ASN A 39 12.22 -8.46 4.39
N THR A 40 11.05 -9.00 4.13
CA THR A 40 10.78 -9.71 2.86
C THR A 40 10.53 -8.74 1.71
N CYS A 41 11.12 -9.02 0.54
CA CYS A 41 10.80 -8.31 -0.69
C CYS A 41 9.35 -8.61 -1.12
N ILE A 42 8.51 -7.59 -1.18
CA ILE A 42 7.09 -7.70 -1.56
C ILE A 42 6.83 -7.57 -3.07
N ALA A 43 7.83 -7.77 -3.91
CA ALA A 43 7.77 -7.78 -5.37
C ALA A 43 7.15 -6.52 -6.04
N CYS A 44 7.10 -5.38 -5.35
CA CYS A 44 6.43 -4.15 -5.81
C CYS A 44 7.12 -3.41 -6.97
N ASN A 45 8.40 -3.65 -7.21
CA ASN A 45 9.29 -3.00 -8.21
C ASN A 45 9.48 -1.47 -8.09
N GLN A 46 8.78 -0.78 -7.17
CA GLN A 46 8.64 0.69 -7.17
C GLN A 46 9.95 1.46 -6.95
N ALA A 47 10.79 1.04 -6.00
CA ALA A 47 12.05 1.74 -5.70
C ALA A 47 13.28 1.07 -6.33
N CYS A 48 13.15 -0.13 -6.84
CA CYS A 48 14.23 -0.84 -7.53
C CYS A 48 14.10 -0.70 -9.06
N LEU A 49 13.28 -1.51 -9.71
CA LEU A 49 13.20 -1.53 -11.18
C LEU A 49 12.62 -0.25 -11.77
N ASP A 50 11.57 0.34 -11.18
CA ASP A 50 11.01 1.60 -11.69
C ASP A 50 12.01 2.74 -11.59
N HIS A 51 12.82 2.82 -10.51
CA HIS A 51 13.91 3.78 -10.40
C HIS A 51 14.98 3.54 -11.47
N THR A 52 15.43 2.29 -11.63
CA THR A 52 16.45 1.93 -12.65
C THR A 52 16.01 2.36 -14.05
N PHE A 53 14.77 2.07 -14.44
CA PHE A 53 14.23 2.44 -15.75
C PHE A 53 13.93 3.95 -15.91
N GLN A 54 14.01 4.71 -14.84
CA GLN A 54 13.89 6.18 -14.86
C GLN A 54 15.26 6.87 -14.72
N GLY A 55 16.36 6.13 -14.61
CA GLY A 55 17.69 6.67 -14.39
C GLY A 55 17.91 7.24 -12.98
N LEU A 56 17.09 6.81 -12.02
CA LEU A 56 17.20 7.18 -10.61
C LEU A 56 18.06 6.16 -9.86
N ILE A 57 18.59 6.57 -8.71
CA ILE A 57 19.30 5.65 -7.81
C ILE A 57 18.33 4.57 -7.34
N THR A 58 18.74 3.31 -7.51
CA THR A 58 18.00 2.16 -7.01
C THR A 58 17.90 2.19 -5.49
N SER A 59 16.76 1.78 -4.96
CA SER A 59 16.51 1.60 -3.52
C SER A 59 15.49 0.47 -3.32
N CYS A 60 14.91 0.37 -2.15
CA CYS A 60 13.84 -0.57 -1.86
C CYS A 60 12.69 0.13 -1.13
N LEU A 61 11.43 -0.20 -1.47
CA LEU A 61 10.24 0.36 -0.83
C LEU A 61 10.22 0.06 0.67
N VAL A 62 10.52 -1.20 1.05
CA VAL A 62 10.50 -1.65 2.46
C VAL A 62 11.80 -1.37 3.20
N ASN A 63 12.86 -0.95 2.50
CA ASN A 63 14.16 -0.60 3.08
C ASN A 63 14.75 0.63 2.38
N PRO A 64 14.42 1.85 2.82
CA PRO A 64 14.91 3.08 2.19
C PRO A 64 16.44 3.28 2.31
N ARG A 65 17.12 2.54 3.19
CA ARG A 65 18.58 2.53 3.30
C ARG A 65 19.26 1.82 2.14
N ALA A 66 18.59 0.90 1.46
CA ALA A 66 19.16 0.18 0.33
C ALA A 66 19.74 1.14 -0.72
N CYS A 67 21.04 1.01 -1.02
CA CYS A 67 21.85 1.90 -1.87
C CYS A 67 21.99 3.35 -1.33
N HIS A 68 21.62 3.59 -0.06
CA HIS A 68 21.77 4.87 0.63
C HIS A 68 22.45 4.71 2.00
N GLU A 69 23.13 3.59 2.25
CA GLU A 69 23.67 3.21 3.55
C GLU A 69 24.69 4.21 4.11
N THR A 70 25.37 4.94 3.22
CA THR A 70 26.39 5.94 3.60
C THR A 70 25.82 7.34 3.90
N VAL A 71 24.57 7.59 3.53
CA VAL A 71 23.89 8.89 3.70
C VAL A 71 22.70 8.81 4.64
N LEU A 72 22.03 7.68 4.70
CA LEU A 72 20.95 7.39 5.64
C LEU A 72 21.47 6.42 6.71
N THR A 73 22.19 6.97 7.68
CA THR A 73 22.73 6.20 8.81
C THR A 73 21.77 6.21 9.99
N ILE A 74 21.69 5.10 10.72
CA ILE A 74 20.89 4.96 11.94
C ILE A 74 21.85 4.74 13.09
N GLU A 75 22.41 5.83 13.61
CA GLU A 75 23.35 5.79 14.71
C GLU A 75 22.64 5.98 16.06
N PRO A 76 23.02 5.23 17.09
CA PRO A 76 22.53 5.47 18.42
C PRO A 76 22.79 6.90 18.88
N VAL A 77 21.84 7.51 19.59
CA VAL A 77 22.08 8.80 20.24
C VAL A 77 23.18 8.70 21.29
N ALA A 78 24.01 9.73 21.40
CA ALA A 78 25.16 9.73 22.29
C ALA A 78 24.76 10.07 23.74
N GLY A 79 24.73 9.04 24.61
CA GLY A 79 24.46 9.16 26.05
C GLY A 79 22.99 9.39 26.40
N ASP A 80 22.66 9.26 27.67
CA ASP A 80 21.28 9.32 28.17
C ASP A 80 20.62 10.71 28.01
N GLN A 81 21.42 11.77 27.93
CA GLN A 81 20.93 13.14 27.81
C GLN A 81 20.34 13.47 26.41
N SER A 82 20.66 12.67 25.40
CA SER A 82 20.18 12.84 24.02
C SER A 82 18.92 12.05 23.73
N ALA A 83 18.55 11.09 24.57
CA ALA A 83 17.35 10.27 24.40
C ALA A 83 16.09 11.11 24.62
N LYS A 84 15.14 11.02 23.70
CA LYS A 84 13.85 11.74 23.76
C LYS A 84 12.72 10.75 23.99
N ARG A 85 11.64 11.23 24.60
CA ARG A 85 10.35 10.55 24.62
C ARG A 85 9.61 10.94 23.36
N VAL A 86 9.36 10.00 22.48
CA VAL A 86 8.74 10.21 21.18
C VAL A 86 7.37 9.54 21.15
N ALA A 87 6.31 10.31 20.89
CA ALA A 87 5.01 9.74 20.55
C ALA A 87 4.85 9.66 19.04
N VAL A 88 4.53 8.49 18.53
CA VAL A 88 4.14 8.28 17.13
C VAL A 88 2.67 7.95 17.08
N VAL A 89 1.87 8.72 16.36
CA VAL A 89 0.42 8.56 16.26
C VAL A 89 0.07 8.01 14.87
N GLY A 90 -0.40 6.78 14.84
CA GLY A 90 -0.72 6.00 13.65
C GLY A 90 0.31 4.91 13.35
N ALA A 91 -0.11 3.64 13.36
CA ALA A 91 0.71 2.47 13.07
C ALA A 91 0.62 2.01 11.60
N GLY A 92 0.44 2.94 10.68
CA GLY A 92 0.62 2.71 9.26
C GLY A 92 2.12 2.63 8.87
N PRO A 93 2.47 2.40 7.59
CA PRO A 93 3.85 2.22 7.15
C PRO A 93 4.83 3.30 7.59
N ALA A 94 4.40 4.58 7.56
CA ALA A 94 5.22 5.70 7.99
C ALA A 94 5.52 5.67 9.50
N GLY A 95 4.46 5.46 10.31
CA GLY A 95 4.60 5.39 11.76
C GLY A 95 5.40 4.19 12.23
N LEU A 96 5.21 3.02 11.62
CA LEU A 96 5.97 1.81 11.92
C LEU A 96 7.46 2.01 11.63
N ALA A 97 7.82 2.56 10.46
CA ALA A 97 9.20 2.85 10.11
C ALA A 97 9.82 3.91 11.05
N CYS A 98 9.08 4.94 11.42
CA CYS A 98 9.52 5.96 12.36
C CYS A 98 9.75 5.40 13.76
N ALA A 99 8.77 4.69 14.31
CA ALA A 99 8.83 4.17 15.68
C ALA A 99 9.98 3.18 15.85
N THR A 100 10.13 2.21 14.97
CA THR A 100 11.19 1.21 15.03
C THR A 100 12.58 1.83 14.84
N THR A 101 12.71 2.78 13.91
CA THR A 101 13.99 3.48 13.67
C THR A 101 14.38 4.38 14.84
N ALA A 102 13.45 5.16 15.38
CA ALA A 102 13.71 6.00 16.55
C ALA A 102 14.11 5.18 17.79
N SER A 103 13.45 4.05 18.02
CA SER A 103 13.80 3.16 19.11
C SER A 103 15.18 2.51 18.93
N LYS A 104 15.55 2.10 17.70
CA LYS A 104 16.91 1.61 17.40
C LYS A 104 18.00 2.64 17.69
N ARG A 105 17.69 3.92 17.60
CA ARG A 105 18.60 5.01 17.98
C ARG A 105 18.68 5.25 19.49
N GLY A 106 17.83 4.63 20.29
CA GLY A 106 17.81 4.73 21.75
C GLY A 106 16.79 5.74 22.29
N HIS A 107 15.85 6.23 21.48
CA HIS A 107 14.72 7.01 21.96
C HIS A 107 13.69 6.11 22.67
N GLN A 108 12.95 6.70 23.63
CA GLN A 108 11.81 6.05 24.26
C GLN A 108 10.56 6.32 23.41
N VAL A 109 10.04 5.29 22.76
CA VAL A 109 8.98 5.44 21.76
C VAL A 109 7.69 4.79 22.23
N THR A 110 6.59 5.55 22.18
CA THR A 110 5.22 5.03 22.29
C THR A 110 4.52 5.21 20.96
N LEU A 111 3.98 4.13 20.42
CA LEU A 111 3.21 4.09 19.18
C LEU A 111 1.72 3.93 19.51
N PHE A 112 0.93 4.92 19.14
CA PHE A 112 -0.53 4.92 19.31
C PHE A 112 -1.22 4.53 18.01
N GLU A 113 -2.22 3.65 18.11
CA GLU A 113 -3.05 3.26 16.98
C GLU A 113 -4.51 3.13 17.43
N SER A 114 -5.41 3.75 16.66
CA SER A 114 -6.85 3.72 16.93
C SER A 114 -7.50 2.37 16.59
N ASP A 115 -6.91 1.62 15.67
CA ASP A 115 -7.37 0.28 15.30
C ASP A 115 -6.79 -0.76 16.26
N ASP A 116 -7.34 -1.97 16.25
CA ASP A 116 -6.91 -3.10 17.07
C ASP A 116 -5.67 -3.83 16.53
N GLN A 117 -5.13 -3.37 15.40
CA GLN A 117 -3.97 -3.95 14.72
C GLN A 117 -3.11 -2.88 14.02
N ILE A 118 -1.82 -3.17 13.89
CA ILE A 118 -0.90 -2.36 13.10
C ILE A 118 -1.17 -2.52 11.60
N GLY A 119 -0.70 -1.55 10.78
CA GLY A 119 -0.62 -1.69 9.33
C GLY A 119 -1.35 -0.61 8.53
N GLY A 120 -2.38 0.04 9.08
CA GLY A 120 -3.14 1.07 8.39
C GLY A 120 -3.55 0.66 6.97
N GLN A 121 -3.17 1.43 5.95
CA GLN A 121 -3.51 1.15 4.54
C GLN A 121 -2.94 -0.19 4.00
N PHE A 122 -1.90 -0.76 4.59
CA PHE A 122 -1.42 -2.09 4.20
C PHE A 122 -2.42 -3.20 4.52
N ASN A 123 -3.27 -3.01 5.54
CA ASN A 123 -4.36 -3.94 5.83
C ASN A 123 -5.42 -3.97 4.71
N LEU A 124 -5.54 -2.89 3.94
CA LEU A 124 -6.39 -2.85 2.75
C LEU A 124 -5.66 -3.43 1.54
N ALA A 125 -4.42 -3.00 1.32
CA ALA A 125 -3.62 -3.41 0.16
C ALA A 125 -3.37 -4.93 0.11
N LYS A 126 -3.07 -5.58 1.24
CA LYS A 126 -2.83 -7.03 1.31
C LYS A 126 -4.05 -7.89 0.93
N GLN A 127 -5.25 -7.31 0.81
CA GLN A 127 -6.47 -8.01 0.40
C GLN A 127 -6.66 -8.02 -1.11
N ILE A 128 -5.89 -7.20 -1.83
CA ILE A 128 -5.99 -7.09 -3.28
C ILE A 128 -5.30 -8.30 -3.90
N PRO A 129 -5.94 -9.02 -4.84
CA PRO A 129 -5.32 -10.13 -5.54
C PRO A 129 -3.98 -9.74 -6.16
N GLY A 130 -2.94 -10.50 -5.86
CA GLY A 130 -1.57 -10.20 -6.28
C GLY A 130 -0.75 -9.35 -5.31
N LYS A 131 -1.34 -8.92 -4.18
CA LYS A 131 -0.65 -8.13 -3.14
C LYS A 131 -0.64 -8.81 -1.77
N GLU A 132 -0.91 -10.10 -1.71
CA GLU A 132 -0.97 -10.87 -0.45
C GLU A 132 0.36 -10.83 0.31
N GLU A 133 1.49 -10.73 -0.41
CA GLU A 133 2.83 -10.59 0.19
C GLU A 133 3.01 -9.30 1.03
N PHE A 134 2.11 -8.32 0.93
CA PHE A 134 2.15 -7.13 1.78
C PHE A 134 1.94 -7.47 3.26
N ALA A 135 1.34 -8.63 3.56
CA ALA A 135 1.28 -9.19 4.92
C ALA A 135 2.68 -9.41 5.53
N GLU A 136 3.69 -9.72 4.71
CA GLU A 136 5.07 -9.93 5.16
C GLU A 136 5.72 -8.65 5.72
N THR A 137 5.38 -7.49 5.16
CA THR A 137 5.84 -6.21 5.72
C THR A 137 5.26 -5.98 7.12
N LEU A 138 3.99 -6.35 7.34
CA LEU A 138 3.36 -6.21 8.66
C LEU A 138 3.94 -7.23 9.65
N ARG A 139 4.20 -8.46 9.22
CA ARG A 139 4.92 -9.46 10.02
C ARG A 139 6.29 -8.92 10.47
N TYR A 140 7.07 -8.38 9.54
CA TYR A 140 8.38 -7.80 9.81
C TYR A 140 8.29 -6.66 10.84
N PHE A 141 7.41 -5.67 10.61
CA PHE A 141 7.27 -4.56 11.55
C PHE A 141 6.74 -4.99 12.92
N GLY A 142 5.84 -5.97 12.98
CA GLY A 142 5.39 -6.55 14.26
C GLY A 142 6.57 -7.09 15.05
N ARG A 143 7.45 -7.85 14.39
CA ARG A 143 8.66 -8.39 15.02
C ARG A 143 9.65 -7.29 15.43
N GLU A 144 9.84 -6.28 14.59
CA GLU A 144 10.70 -5.13 14.88
C GLU A 144 10.22 -4.32 16.09
N LEU A 145 8.92 -4.14 16.26
CA LEU A 145 8.35 -3.46 17.43
C LEU A 145 8.66 -4.20 18.73
N GLU A 146 8.51 -5.54 18.73
CA GLU A 146 8.85 -6.38 19.87
C GLU A 146 10.34 -6.28 20.23
N GLU A 147 11.23 -6.39 19.25
CA GLU A 147 12.68 -6.40 19.44
C GLU A 147 13.25 -5.04 19.83
N THR A 148 12.70 -3.97 19.30
CA THR A 148 13.16 -2.61 19.63
C THR A 148 12.56 -2.09 20.94
N GLY A 149 11.54 -2.78 21.51
CA GLY A 149 10.91 -2.39 22.77
C GLY A 149 10.04 -1.14 22.67
N VAL A 150 9.48 -0.87 21.49
CA VAL A 150 8.47 0.19 21.32
C VAL A 150 7.22 -0.15 22.14
N GLU A 151 6.76 0.79 22.97
CA GLU A 151 5.48 0.65 23.66
C GLU A 151 4.34 0.84 22.63
N VAL A 152 3.58 -0.23 22.34
CA VAL A 152 2.49 -0.21 21.38
C VAL A 152 1.15 -0.15 22.07
N ARG A 153 0.31 0.85 21.74
CA ARG A 153 -1.03 1.06 22.26
C ARG A 153 -2.05 0.95 21.14
N LEU A 154 -2.61 -0.24 20.98
CA LEU A 154 -3.66 -0.52 20.00
C LEU A 154 -5.05 -0.23 20.57
N GLY A 155 -6.02 0.11 19.71
CA GLY A 155 -7.38 0.48 20.09
C GLY A 155 -7.45 1.81 20.87
N GLU A 156 -6.37 2.61 20.86
CA GLU A 156 -6.25 3.86 21.61
C GLU A 156 -6.12 5.05 20.65
N ARG A 157 -7.18 5.84 20.56
CA ARG A 157 -7.16 7.10 19.83
C ARG A 157 -6.54 8.19 20.71
N ALA A 158 -5.28 8.51 20.46
CA ALA A 158 -4.56 9.54 21.21
C ALA A 158 -5.26 10.90 21.09
N THR A 159 -5.29 11.62 22.19
CA THR A 159 -5.73 13.04 22.26
C THR A 159 -4.53 13.96 22.45
N ALA A 160 -4.70 15.25 22.15
CA ALA A 160 -3.62 16.20 22.38
C ALA A 160 -3.17 16.27 23.86
N ALA A 161 -4.05 15.94 24.81
CA ALA A 161 -3.71 15.89 26.23
C ALA A 161 -2.75 14.73 26.55
N ASP A 162 -2.96 13.55 25.96
CA ASP A 162 -2.11 12.38 26.17
C ASP A 162 -0.68 12.62 25.66
N LEU A 163 -0.53 13.46 24.64
CA LEU A 163 0.72 13.72 23.95
C LEU A 163 1.59 14.81 24.58
N THR A 164 1.08 15.55 25.56
CA THR A 164 1.83 16.66 26.24
C THR A 164 3.05 16.19 27.02
N ALA A 165 3.10 14.91 27.41
CA ALA A 165 4.21 14.36 28.18
C ALA A 165 5.42 13.99 27.32
N TYR A 166 5.33 14.05 26.00
CA TYR A 166 6.39 13.66 25.07
C TYR A 166 7.21 14.86 24.62
N ASP A 167 8.48 14.62 24.33
CA ASP A 167 9.40 15.67 23.89
C ASP A 167 9.21 15.98 22.38
N VAL A 168 8.76 14.97 21.63
CA VAL A 168 8.46 15.03 20.18
C VAL A 168 7.18 14.24 19.89
N VAL A 169 6.31 14.81 19.07
CA VAL A 169 5.11 14.13 18.54
C VAL A 169 5.22 13.99 17.04
N VAL A 170 5.04 12.77 16.56
CA VAL A 170 5.04 12.45 15.12
C VAL A 170 3.63 12.01 14.71
N LEU A 171 2.99 12.79 13.86
CA LEU A 171 1.67 12.46 13.32
C LEU A 171 1.86 11.68 12.01
N ALA A 172 1.58 10.39 12.07
CA ALA A 172 1.58 9.43 10.97
C ALA A 172 0.14 8.93 10.70
N THR A 173 -0.84 9.78 10.97
CA THR A 173 -2.27 9.47 10.98
C THR A 173 -2.88 9.16 9.60
N GLY A 174 -2.08 9.32 8.56
CA GLY A 174 -2.45 8.91 7.20
C GLY A 174 -3.45 9.85 6.52
N VAL A 175 -4.46 9.28 5.89
CA VAL A 175 -5.36 9.98 4.98
C VAL A 175 -6.80 9.52 5.14
N THR A 176 -7.73 10.37 4.71
CA THR A 176 -9.15 10.05 4.51
C THR A 176 -9.51 10.08 3.02
N PRO A 177 -10.55 9.34 2.58
CA PRO A 177 -11.06 9.47 1.21
C PRO A 177 -11.54 10.89 0.92
N ARG A 178 -11.16 11.42 -0.23
CA ARG A 178 -11.73 12.69 -0.70
C ARG A 178 -13.10 12.46 -1.30
N ILE A 179 -14.09 13.17 -0.75
CA ILE A 179 -15.45 13.19 -1.29
C ILE A 179 -15.51 14.26 -2.38
N PRO A 180 -15.85 13.92 -3.63
CA PRO A 180 -15.95 14.90 -4.71
C PRO A 180 -17.24 15.72 -4.59
N ASP A 181 -17.20 16.96 -5.09
CA ASP A 181 -18.39 17.80 -5.21
C ASP A 181 -19.17 17.37 -6.46
N VAL A 182 -20.08 16.40 -6.27
CA VAL A 182 -20.97 15.84 -7.29
C VAL A 182 -22.35 15.72 -6.68
N GLU A 183 -23.39 16.20 -7.36
CA GLU A 183 -24.78 16.11 -6.90
C GLU A 183 -25.16 14.64 -6.63
N GLY A 184 -25.73 14.35 -5.47
CA GLY A 184 -26.09 13.00 -5.05
C GLY A 184 -24.90 12.13 -4.59
N VAL A 185 -23.77 12.72 -4.24
CA VAL A 185 -22.61 11.99 -3.67
C VAL A 185 -22.93 11.30 -2.34
N ASP A 186 -24.00 11.72 -1.66
CA ASP A 186 -24.57 11.13 -0.44
C ASP A 186 -25.69 10.09 -0.72
N HIS A 187 -25.93 9.75 -1.99
CA HIS A 187 -26.93 8.77 -2.36
C HIS A 187 -26.58 7.37 -1.82
N PRO A 188 -27.57 6.54 -1.38
CA PRO A 188 -27.31 5.20 -0.83
C PRO A 188 -26.51 4.23 -1.71
N LYS A 189 -26.45 4.46 -3.03
CA LYS A 189 -25.60 3.71 -3.95
C LYS A 189 -24.11 4.06 -3.84
N VAL A 190 -23.76 5.14 -3.16
CA VAL A 190 -22.38 5.66 -3.10
C VAL A 190 -21.68 5.11 -1.87
N VAL A 191 -20.50 4.54 -2.08
CA VAL A 191 -19.62 4.05 -1.02
C VAL A 191 -18.18 4.50 -1.31
N THR A 192 -17.34 4.56 -0.29
CA THR A 192 -15.91 4.80 -0.46
C THR A 192 -15.15 3.49 -0.65
N TYR A 193 -13.91 3.57 -1.09
CA TYR A 193 -13.04 2.38 -1.15
C TYR A 193 -12.78 1.78 0.25
N LEU A 194 -12.87 2.59 1.33
CA LEU A 194 -12.76 2.09 2.70
C LEU A 194 -13.97 1.25 3.08
N ASP A 195 -15.18 1.71 2.75
CA ASP A 195 -16.40 0.95 2.99
C ASP A 195 -16.35 -0.43 2.33
N VAL A 196 -15.78 -0.49 1.11
CA VAL A 196 -15.63 -1.75 0.36
C VAL A 196 -14.54 -2.65 0.96
N LEU A 197 -13.34 -2.11 1.20
CA LEU A 197 -12.17 -2.93 1.57
C LEU A 197 -12.04 -3.17 3.08
N ARG A 198 -12.43 -2.19 3.91
CA ARG A 198 -12.34 -2.28 5.37
C ARG A 198 -13.66 -2.78 5.96
N ASP A 199 -14.74 -2.08 5.67
CA ASP A 199 -16.02 -2.27 6.35
C ASP A 199 -16.89 -3.34 5.68
N LYS A 200 -16.46 -3.86 4.52
CA LYS A 200 -17.09 -4.96 3.76
C LYS A 200 -18.56 -4.69 3.42
N VAL A 201 -18.88 -3.41 3.17
CA VAL A 201 -20.22 -3.03 2.72
C VAL A 201 -20.57 -3.79 1.44
N PRO A 202 -21.78 -4.35 1.33
CA PRO A 202 -22.21 -5.06 0.14
C PRO A 202 -22.18 -4.19 -1.12
N VAL A 203 -21.59 -4.71 -2.19
CA VAL A 203 -21.47 -4.07 -3.50
C VAL A 203 -22.30 -4.86 -4.50
N GLY A 204 -23.11 -4.19 -5.30
CA GLY A 204 -23.98 -4.81 -6.31
C GLY A 204 -23.20 -5.42 -7.48
N GLU A 205 -23.93 -5.89 -8.49
CA GLU A 205 -23.35 -6.58 -9.66
C GLU A 205 -22.74 -5.61 -10.67
N LYS A 206 -23.35 -4.41 -10.84
CA LYS A 206 -22.88 -3.36 -11.76
C LYS A 206 -22.26 -2.22 -10.97
N VAL A 207 -21.00 -1.95 -11.19
CA VAL A 207 -20.22 -1.00 -10.37
C VAL A 207 -19.54 0.06 -11.23
N ALA A 208 -19.70 1.32 -10.85
CA ALA A 208 -18.87 2.42 -11.36
C ALA A 208 -17.80 2.81 -10.32
N LEU A 209 -16.54 2.80 -10.72
CA LEU A 209 -15.44 3.30 -9.90
C LEU A 209 -15.10 4.72 -10.36
N MET A 210 -15.33 5.72 -9.51
CA MET A 210 -14.98 7.11 -9.76
C MET A 210 -13.52 7.35 -9.39
N GLY A 211 -12.62 7.35 -10.39
CA GLY A 211 -11.18 7.53 -10.22
C GLY A 211 -10.36 6.29 -10.57
N ALA A 212 -9.46 6.44 -11.54
CA ALA A 212 -8.62 5.38 -12.11
C ALA A 212 -7.14 5.58 -11.74
N GLY A 213 -6.87 5.96 -10.50
CA GLY A 213 -5.54 5.90 -9.87
C GLY A 213 -5.25 4.49 -9.33
N GLY A 214 -4.14 4.32 -8.59
CA GLY A 214 -3.77 3.04 -8.01
C GLY A 214 -4.90 2.39 -7.21
N ILE A 215 -5.57 3.14 -6.34
CA ILE A 215 -6.72 2.64 -5.55
C ILE A 215 -7.87 2.18 -6.45
N GLY A 216 -8.17 2.90 -7.53
CA GLY A 216 -9.24 2.52 -8.46
C GLY A 216 -8.94 1.19 -9.16
N PHE A 217 -7.69 0.97 -9.57
CA PHE A 217 -7.25 -0.32 -10.11
C PHE A 217 -7.32 -1.44 -9.07
N ASP A 218 -6.86 -1.19 -7.85
CA ASP A 218 -6.91 -2.15 -6.75
C ASP A 218 -8.34 -2.58 -6.43
N VAL A 219 -9.26 -1.63 -6.31
CA VAL A 219 -10.69 -1.92 -6.05
C VAL A 219 -11.32 -2.65 -7.24
N ALA A 220 -10.96 -2.29 -8.48
CA ALA A 220 -11.44 -3.01 -9.66
C ALA A 220 -10.97 -4.47 -9.67
N GLU A 221 -9.70 -4.70 -9.32
CA GLU A 221 -9.11 -6.03 -9.19
C GLU A 221 -9.83 -6.86 -8.11
N TYR A 222 -10.03 -6.27 -6.93
CA TYR A 222 -10.74 -6.87 -5.81
C TYR A 222 -12.19 -7.24 -6.16
N LEU A 223 -12.94 -6.32 -6.77
CA LEU A 223 -14.36 -6.52 -7.09
C LEU A 223 -14.62 -7.49 -8.24
N THR A 224 -13.66 -7.64 -9.14
CA THR A 224 -13.77 -8.55 -10.28
C THR A 224 -13.19 -9.94 -10.03
N GLN A 225 -12.48 -10.14 -8.92
CA GLN A 225 -11.91 -11.44 -8.56
C GLN A 225 -13.03 -12.47 -8.37
N ASN A 226 -12.86 -13.62 -8.98
CA ASN A 226 -13.65 -14.81 -8.78
C ASN A 226 -12.71 -15.97 -8.43
N GLY A 227 -12.98 -16.71 -7.36
CA GLY A 227 -12.10 -17.75 -6.88
C GLY A 227 -10.79 -17.26 -6.23
N PRO A 228 -9.80 -18.14 -6.04
CA PRO A 228 -8.53 -17.81 -5.41
C PRO A 228 -7.65 -16.91 -6.29
N SER A 229 -6.78 -16.12 -5.65
CA SER A 229 -5.79 -15.31 -6.37
C SER A 229 -4.72 -16.21 -6.99
N GLY A 230 -4.36 -15.94 -8.25
CA GLY A 230 -3.25 -16.61 -8.92
C GLY A 230 -1.88 -16.38 -8.24
N ALA A 231 -1.74 -15.35 -7.40
CA ALA A 231 -0.51 -15.10 -6.65
C ALA A 231 -0.24 -16.16 -5.56
N VAL A 232 -1.29 -16.78 -5.04
CA VAL A 232 -1.20 -17.84 -4.00
C VAL A 232 -1.55 -19.22 -4.54
N ALA A 233 -2.00 -19.31 -5.79
CA ALA A 233 -2.38 -20.56 -6.48
C ALA A 233 -1.71 -20.62 -7.85
N PRO A 234 -0.48 -21.19 -7.97
CA PRO A 234 0.27 -21.23 -9.24
C PRO A 234 -0.48 -21.87 -10.39
N GLU A 235 -1.31 -22.86 -10.14
CA GLU A 235 -2.17 -23.52 -11.14
C GLU A 235 -3.23 -22.56 -11.71
N VAL A 236 -3.79 -21.67 -10.87
CA VAL A 236 -4.74 -20.63 -11.31
C VAL A 236 -4.00 -19.63 -12.18
N PHE A 237 -2.83 -19.15 -11.75
CA PHE A 237 -1.99 -18.24 -12.53
C PHE A 237 -1.65 -18.83 -13.90
N ASN A 238 -1.20 -20.08 -13.93
CA ASN A 238 -0.83 -20.77 -15.18
C ASN A 238 -2.04 -20.89 -16.13
N ALA A 239 -3.20 -21.22 -15.60
CA ALA A 239 -4.42 -21.31 -16.39
C ALA A 239 -4.85 -19.94 -16.95
N GLU A 240 -4.89 -18.90 -16.12
CA GLU A 240 -5.29 -17.54 -16.50
C GLU A 240 -4.37 -16.92 -17.58
N TRP A 241 -3.06 -17.19 -17.47
CA TRP A 241 -2.05 -16.63 -18.39
C TRP A 241 -1.70 -17.57 -19.55
N GLY A 242 -2.26 -18.78 -19.60
CA GLY A 242 -2.01 -19.76 -20.65
C GLY A 242 -0.58 -20.28 -20.61
N ILE A 243 -0.10 -20.69 -19.45
CA ILE A 243 1.22 -21.27 -19.23
C ILE A 243 1.12 -22.79 -19.20
N ASP A 244 1.83 -23.47 -20.10
CA ASP A 244 2.01 -24.93 -20.09
C ASP A 244 3.25 -25.28 -19.26
N ALA A 245 3.06 -25.61 -18.00
CA ALA A 245 4.13 -26.00 -17.08
C ALA A 245 4.75 -27.38 -17.43
N THR A 246 4.13 -28.17 -18.33
CA THR A 246 4.65 -29.44 -18.78
C THR A 246 5.62 -29.32 -19.97
N TYR A 247 5.70 -28.11 -20.55
CA TYR A 247 6.50 -27.81 -21.74
C TYR A 247 6.14 -28.69 -22.98
N ALA A 248 4.94 -29.26 -23.01
CA ALA A 248 4.46 -30.03 -24.17
C ALA A 248 4.21 -29.11 -25.38
N SER A 249 3.80 -27.88 -25.13
CA SER A 249 3.57 -26.86 -26.15
C SER A 249 4.81 -26.01 -26.39
N ARG A 250 5.02 -25.56 -27.65
CA ARG A 250 6.14 -24.69 -28.00
C ARG A 250 6.13 -23.42 -27.20
N GLY A 251 7.25 -23.10 -26.55
CA GLY A 251 7.41 -21.89 -25.71
C GLY A 251 6.65 -21.96 -24.39
N GLY A 252 6.12 -23.14 -23.99
CA GLY A 252 5.31 -23.25 -22.76
C GLY A 252 3.99 -22.49 -22.85
N LEU A 253 3.42 -22.30 -24.05
CA LEU A 253 2.18 -21.56 -24.27
C LEU A 253 0.98 -22.51 -24.39
N ALA A 254 -0.06 -22.26 -23.60
CA ALA A 254 -1.35 -22.91 -23.69
C ALA A 254 -2.46 -21.88 -23.97
N ALA A 255 -3.65 -22.36 -24.30
CA ALA A 255 -4.82 -21.49 -24.37
C ALA A 255 -5.19 -21.03 -22.95
N PRO A 256 -5.32 -19.71 -22.67
CA PRO A 256 -5.69 -19.24 -21.35
C PRO A 256 -7.13 -19.64 -21.01
N THR A 257 -7.33 -20.09 -19.79
CA THR A 257 -8.66 -20.35 -19.22
C THR A 257 -8.93 -19.32 -18.15
N ARG A 258 -9.98 -18.52 -18.33
CA ARG A 258 -10.32 -17.42 -17.41
C ARG A 258 -11.74 -17.59 -16.92
N GLU A 259 -11.92 -17.35 -15.64
CA GLU A 259 -13.24 -17.28 -15.06
C GLU A 259 -13.95 -15.96 -15.44
N GLU A 260 -15.28 -15.99 -15.49
CA GLU A 260 -16.03 -14.75 -15.65
C GLU A 260 -15.86 -13.88 -14.39
N PRO A 261 -15.75 -12.55 -14.56
CA PRO A 261 -15.56 -11.65 -13.42
C PRO A 261 -16.77 -11.68 -12.49
N ALA A 262 -16.54 -11.58 -11.19
CA ALA A 262 -17.60 -11.60 -10.18
C ALA A 262 -18.58 -10.41 -10.33
N ARG A 263 -18.14 -9.32 -10.94
CA ARG A 263 -18.96 -8.11 -11.17
C ARG A 263 -18.60 -7.44 -12.48
N SER A 264 -19.58 -6.71 -13.06
CA SER A 264 -19.37 -5.81 -14.18
C SER A 264 -18.87 -4.46 -13.65
N VAL A 265 -17.66 -4.06 -14.00
CA VAL A 265 -17.00 -2.86 -13.47
C VAL A 265 -16.67 -1.87 -14.57
N ALA A 266 -17.03 -0.59 -14.38
CA ALA A 266 -16.57 0.54 -15.17
C ALA A 266 -15.58 1.38 -14.34
N LEU A 267 -14.33 1.47 -14.80
CA LEU A 267 -13.26 2.26 -14.18
C LEU A 267 -13.14 3.60 -14.91
N LEU A 268 -13.53 4.69 -14.23
CA LEU A 268 -13.77 5.99 -14.83
C LEU A 268 -12.66 6.99 -14.49
N GLN A 269 -12.18 7.72 -15.47
CA GLN A 269 -11.12 8.73 -15.33
C GLN A 269 -11.54 10.07 -15.94
N ARG A 270 -11.32 11.18 -15.20
CA ARG A 270 -11.57 12.54 -15.72
C ARG A 270 -10.57 12.96 -16.80
N LYS A 271 -9.29 12.54 -16.66
CA LYS A 271 -8.25 12.85 -17.64
C LYS A 271 -8.54 12.14 -18.97
N GLU A 272 -8.27 12.80 -20.08
CA GLU A 272 -8.42 12.22 -21.42
C GLU A 272 -7.32 11.22 -21.79
N SER A 273 -6.21 11.21 -21.03
CA SER A 273 -5.11 10.26 -21.22
C SER A 273 -5.58 8.82 -21.04
N LYS A 274 -4.83 7.89 -21.60
CA LYS A 274 -5.07 6.44 -21.40
C LYS A 274 -5.22 6.11 -19.92
N VAL A 275 -6.27 5.39 -19.56
CA VAL A 275 -6.51 4.93 -18.20
C VAL A 275 -5.31 4.10 -17.71
N GLY A 276 -4.82 4.42 -16.51
CA GLY A 276 -3.63 3.79 -15.95
C GLY A 276 -2.29 4.24 -16.53
N ALA A 277 -2.24 5.38 -17.26
CA ALA A 277 -0.98 5.93 -17.76
C ALA A 277 0.01 6.35 -16.66
N GLY A 278 -0.51 6.69 -15.47
CA GLY A 278 0.30 7.07 -14.30
C GLY A 278 0.69 5.91 -13.38
N LEU A 279 0.36 4.67 -13.71
CA LEU A 279 0.78 3.50 -12.92
C LEU A 279 2.28 3.24 -13.07
N GLY A 280 2.84 2.47 -12.13
CA GLY A 280 4.25 2.07 -12.12
C GLY A 280 4.74 1.59 -13.48
N LYS A 281 5.95 2.01 -13.86
CA LYS A 281 6.49 1.79 -15.21
C LYS A 281 6.61 0.31 -15.57
N THR A 282 7.00 -0.50 -14.60
CA THR A 282 7.23 -1.95 -14.79
C THR A 282 5.98 -2.80 -14.57
N THR A 283 5.00 -2.33 -13.78
CA THR A 283 3.80 -3.10 -13.39
C THR A 283 2.51 -2.59 -14.02
N GLY A 284 2.43 -1.33 -14.43
CA GLY A 284 1.20 -0.72 -14.92
C GLY A 284 0.60 -1.40 -16.15
N TRP A 285 1.43 -2.02 -17.00
CA TRP A 285 0.95 -2.80 -18.15
C TRP A 285 0.24 -4.08 -17.71
N ILE A 286 0.71 -4.73 -16.61
CA ILE A 286 0.09 -5.93 -16.03
C ILE A 286 -1.31 -5.59 -15.53
N HIS A 287 -1.44 -4.55 -14.70
CA HIS A 287 -2.74 -4.10 -14.20
C HIS A 287 -3.74 -3.81 -15.32
N ARG A 288 -3.30 -3.11 -16.39
CA ARG A 288 -4.18 -2.87 -17.56
C ARG A 288 -4.54 -4.16 -18.30
N ALA A 289 -3.62 -5.11 -18.41
CA ALA A 289 -3.89 -6.40 -19.03
C ALA A 289 -4.91 -7.20 -18.20
N THR A 290 -4.76 -7.23 -16.89
CA THR A 290 -5.71 -7.87 -15.97
C THR A 290 -7.10 -7.24 -16.09
N MET A 291 -7.20 -5.90 -16.09
CA MET A 291 -8.49 -5.20 -16.28
C MET A 291 -9.15 -5.58 -17.61
N ALA A 292 -8.37 -5.63 -18.69
CA ALA A 292 -8.88 -6.03 -20.01
C ALA A 292 -9.33 -7.49 -20.03
N GLN A 293 -8.58 -8.40 -19.39
CA GLN A 293 -8.94 -9.81 -19.28
C GLN A 293 -10.24 -10.01 -18.47
N ARG A 294 -10.44 -9.20 -17.42
CA ARG A 294 -11.64 -9.21 -16.59
C ARG A 294 -12.78 -8.34 -17.13
N LYS A 295 -12.68 -7.93 -18.39
CA LYS A 295 -13.72 -7.16 -19.11
C LYS A 295 -14.09 -5.84 -18.42
N VAL A 296 -13.19 -5.23 -17.63
CA VAL A 296 -13.40 -3.93 -17.00
C VAL A 296 -13.44 -2.84 -18.08
N ALA A 297 -14.50 -2.06 -18.11
CA ALA A 297 -14.63 -0.92 -19.00
C ALA A 297 -13.76 0.25 -18.48
N MET A 298 -12.61 0.51 -19.12
CA MET A 298 -11.71 1.60 -18.79
C MET A 298 -12.06 2.85 -19.60
N VAL A 299 -12.70 3.85 -18.97
CA VAL A 299 -13.29 5.02 -19.65
C VAL A 299 -12.55 6.31 -19.26
N PRO A 300 -11.79 6.92 -20.17
CA PRO A 300 -11.16 8.23 -19.96
C PRO A 300 -12.12 9.39 -20.30
N GLY A 301 -11.77 10.61 -19.91
CA GLY A 301 -12.46 11.85 -20.32
C GLY A 301 -13.87 12.01 -19.74
N VAL A 302 -14.13 11.42 -18.56
CA VAL A 302 -15.47 11.46 -17.95
C VAL A 302 -15.67 12.75 -17.15
N THR A 303 -16.77 13.46 -17.41
CA THR A 303 -17.26 14.53 -16.54
C THR A 303 -18.48 14.03 -15.78
N TYR A 304 -18.39 13.98 -14.45
CA TYR A 304 -19.49 13.54 -13.59
C TYR A 304 -20.49 14.66 -13.40
N GLU A 305 -21.79 14.37 -13.52
CA GLU A 305 -22.85 15.36 -13.36
C GLU A 305 -23.62 15.12 -12.04
N ARG A 306 -24.19 13.93 -11.84
CA ARG A 306 -24.96 13.58 -10.62
C ARG A 306 -25.12 12.08 -10.45
N ILE A 307 -25.55 11.68 -9.25
CA ILE A 307 -25.89 10.29 -8.89
C ILE A 307 -27.32 10.26 -8.37
N ASP A 308 -28.13 9.32 -8.86
CA ASP A 308 -29.51 9.13 -8.43
C ASP A 308 -29.94 7.64 -8.55
N ASP A 309 -31.23 7.37 -8.41
CA ASP A 309 -31.79 6.00 -8.51
C ASP A 309 -31.51 5.33 -9.86
N LEU A 310 -31.35 6.11 -10.94
CA LEU A 310 -31.06 5.60 -12.28
C LEU A 310 -29.58 5.20 -12.44
N GLY A 311 -28.70 5.71 -11.58
CA GLY A 311 -27.27 5.44 -11.63
C GLY A 311 -26.39 6.67 -11.63
N LEU A 312 -25.22 6.59 -12.29
CA LEU A 312 -24.28 7.69 -12.44
C LEU A 312 -24.47 8.42 -13.78
N HIS A 313 -24.89 9.69 -13.71
CA HIS A 313 -25.00 10.56 -14.87
C HIS A 313 -23.64 11.21 -15.16
N ALA A 314 -23.19 11.09 -16.39
CA ALA A 314 -21.90 11.61 -16.81
C ALA A 314 -21.91 12.04 -18.27
N VAL A 315 -20.96 12.91 -18.64
CA VAL A 315 -20.64 13.18 -20.04
C VAL A 315 -19.42 12.33 -20.41
N ILE A 316 -19.58 11.49 -21.42
CA ILE A 316 -18.53 10.61 -21.96
C ILE A 316 -18.41 10.87 -23.46
N ASN A 317 -17.22 11.21 -23.94
CA ASN A 317 -16.98 11.58 -25.35
C ASN A 317 -17.91 12.73 -25.87
N GLY A 318 -18.29 13.64 -24.97
CA GLY A 318 -19.18 14.76 -25.29
C GLY A 318 -20.68 14.43 -25.26
N GLU A 319 -21.05 13.19 -24.99
CA GLU A 319 -22.44 12.74 -24.92
C GLU A 319 -22.88 12.49 -23.48
N ARG A 320 -24.06 12.99 -23.10
CA ARG A 320 -24.67 12.70 -21.82
C ARG A 320 -25.12 11.24 -21.76
N THR A 321 -24.64 10.53 -20.79
CA THR A 321 -24.88 9.10 -20.61
C THR A 321 -25.26 8.82 -19.16
N VAL A 322 -26.21 7.91 -18.95
CA VAL A 322 -26.49 7.36 -17.62
C VAL A 322 -25.89 5.96 -17.55
N LEU A 323 -24.93 5.78 -16.66
CA LEU A 323 -24.41 4.47 -16.33
C LEU A 323 -25.36 3.81 -15.33
N ASP A 324 -26.14 2.84 -15.80
CA ASP A 324 -27.04 2.02 -14.97
C ASP A 324 -26.17 1.12 -14.07
N VAL A 325 -25.97 1.55 -12.83
CA VAL A 325 -25.13 0.85 -11.84
C VAL A 325 -25.85 0.72 -10.50
N ASP A 326 -25.53 -0.37 -9.82
CA ASP A 326 -26.03 -0.66 -8.48
C ASP A 326 -25.22 0.08 -7.41
N THR A 327 -23.92 0.28 -7.67
CA THR A 327 -22.99 0.90 -6.72
C THR A 327 -22.02 1.82 -7.43
N VAL A 328 -21.76 2.96 -6.80
CA VAL A 328 -20.71 3.91 -7.18
C VAL A 328 -19.65 3.91 -6.08
N VAL A 329 -18.40 3.56 -6.41
CA VAL A 329 -17.29 3.55 -5.44
C VAL A 329 -16.39 4.74 -5.66
N LEU A 330 -16.19 5.54 -4.62
CA LEU A 330 -15.33 6.71 -4.65
C LEU A 330 -13.87 6.33 -4.47
N CYS A 331 -13.08 6.48 -5.56
CA CYS A 331 -11.62 6.37 -5.61
C CYS A 331 -10.99 7.70 -6.06
N THR A 332 -11.58 8.82 -5.65
CA THR A 332 -11.36 10.17 -6.17
C THR A 332 -10.16 10.89 -5.57
N GLY A 333 -9.30 10.17 -4.86
CA GLY A 333 -8.13 10.67 -4.17
C GLY A 333 -8.31 10.68 -2.66
N GLN A 334 -7.37 11.32 -1.98
CA GLN A 334 -7.26 11.28 -0.52
C GLN A 334 -6.91 12.67 0.01
N GLU A 335 -7.23 12.92 1.29
CA GLU A 335 -6.90 14.14 2.03
C GLU A 335 -6.09 13.80 3.27
N PRO A 336 -5.11 14.64 3.68
CA PRO A 336 -4.33 14.41 4.88
C PRO A 336 -5.18 14.45 6.15
N LEU A 337 -4.99 13.50 7.05
CA LEU A 337 -5.63 13.50 8.37
C LEU A 337 -4.71 14.18 9.38
N ARG A 338 -5.05 15.41 9.83
CA ARG A 338 -4.22 16.29 10.66
C ARG A 338 -4.96 16.86 11.87
N GLU A 339 -5.99 16.20 12.35
CA GLU A 339 -6.89 16.75 13.40
C GLU A 339 -6.16 17.24 14.66
N LEU A 340 -5.08 16.55 15.07
CA LEU A 340 -4.33 16.89 16.28
C LEU A 340 -3.31 18.01 16.10
N GLN A 341 -2.91 18.37 14.86
CA GLN A 341 -1.78 19.25 14.60
C GLN A 341 -1.95 20.62 15.26
N ALA A 342 -3.04 21.31 14.95
CA ALA A 342 -3.27 22.68 15.41
C ALA A 342 -3.35 22.79 16.94
N GLU A 343 -3.97 21.81 17.59
CA GLU A 343 -4.09 21.80 19.05
C GLU A 343 -2.75 21.53 19.73
N LEU A 344 -1.92 20.62 19.19
CA LEU A 344 -0.60 20.32 19.72
C LEU A 344 0.35 21.51 19.56
N GLU A 345 0.36 22.15 18.39
CA GLU A 345 1.15 23.35 18.13
C GLU A 345 0.76 24.51 19.05
N ALA A 346 -0.55 24.70 19.30
CA ALA A 346 -1.04 25.69 20.23
C ALA A 346 -0.61 25.43 21.70
N ARG A 347 -0.32 24.18 22.04
CA ARG A 347 0.24 23.77 23.34
C ARG A 347 1.77 23.86 23.39
N GLY A 348 2.43 24.28 22.31
CA GLY A 348 3.88 24.42 22.22
C GLY A 348 4.63 23.09 22.00
N GLN A 349 3.95 22.04 21.56
CA GLN A 349 4.57 20.75 21.25
C GLN A 349 5.37 20.81 19.94
N VAL A 350 6.48 20.09 19.89
CA VAL A 350 7.23 19.85 18.65
C VAL A 350 6.50 18.76 17.87
N VAL A 351 5.88 19.13 16.75
CA VAL A 351 5.07 18.24 15.91
C VAL A 351 5.71 18.04 14.55
N HIS A 352 5.85 16.79 14.13
CA HIS A 352 6.26 16.41 12.79
C HIS A 352 5.14 15.66 12.08
N LEU A 353 4.97 15.92 10.78
CA LEU A 353 4.04 15.20 9.91
C LEU A 353 4.81 14.27 9.00
N ILE A 354 4.36 13.01 8.84
CA ILE A 354 4.94 12.05 7.92
C ILE A 354 3.87 11.26 7.16
N GLY A 355 4.26 10.72 5.99
CA GLY A 355 3.38 9.92 5.17
C GLY A 355 2.17 10.69 4.66
N GLY A 356 0.99 10.10 4.77
CA GLY A 356 -0.26 10.70 4.31
C GLY A 356 -0.70 11.94 5.10
N ALA A 357 -0.33 12.02 6.38
CA ALA A 357 -0.59 13.20 7.20
C ALA A 357 0.20 14.42 6.71
N ASP A 358 1.38 14.23 6.13
CA ASP A 358 2.15 15.30 5.49
C ASP A 358 1.56 15.64 4.11
N VAL A 359 1.57 14.69 3.18
CA VAL A 359 1.08 14.90 1.81
C VAL A 359 0.29 13.68 1.34
N ALA A 360 -0.99 13.88 1.01
CA ALA A 360 -1.85 12.81 0.50
C ALA A 360 -1.69 12.56 -1.01
N ALA A 361 -1.19 13.54 -1.79
CA ALA A 361 -1.03 13.42 -3.22
C ALA A 361 0.02 12.35 -3.56
N GLU A 362 -0.33 11.45 -4.49
CA GLU A 362 0.55 10.36 -4.95
C GLU A 362 1.18 9.57 -3.79
N LEU A 363 0.39 9.36 -2.73
CA LEU A 363 0.83 8.63 -1.55
C LEU A 363 1.09 7.16 -1.91
N ASP A 364 2.32 6.73 -1.67
CA ASP A 364 2.71 5.33 -1.73
C ASP A 364 3.50 4.92 -0.46
N ALA A 365 3.61 3.62 -0.25
CA ALA A 365 4.32 3.09 0.91
C ALA A 365 5.82 3.38 0.87
N LYS A 366 6.41 3.54 -0.32
CA LYS A 366 7.82 3.92 -0.51
C LYS A 366 8.10 5.25 0.18
N ARG A 367 7.34 6.30 -0.17
CA ARG A 367 7.49 7.62 0.44
C ARG A 367 7.16 7.60 1.93
N ALA A 368 6.12 6.89 2.32
CA ALA A 368 5.71 6.80 3.72
C ALA A 368 6.80 6.18 4.60
N ILE A 369 7.37 5.03 4.22
CA ILE A 369 8.44 4.36 4.96
C ILE A 369 9.72 5.20 4.95
N GLN A 370 10.06 5.80 3.80
CA GLN A 370 11.22 6.66 3.67
C GLN A 370 11.14 7.87 4.61
N GLN A 371 10.05 8.63 4.60
CA GLN A 371 9.87 9.79 5.48
C GLN A 371 9.94 9.39 6.96
N GLY A 372 9.31 8.27 7.34
CA GLY A 372 9.38 7.77 8.71
C GLY A 372 10.80 7.45 9.14
N THR A 373 11.57 6.78 8.29
CA THR A 373 12.95 6.41 8.55
C THR A 373 13.87 7.64 8.60
N GLU A 374 13.75 8.56 7.63
CA GLU A 374 14.58 9.78 7.56
C GLU A 374 14.31 10.71 8.74
N LEU A 375 13.04 10.94 9.10
CA LEU A 375 12.72 11.73 10.28
C LEU A 375 13.35 11.10 11.53
N ALA A 376 13.12 9.82 11.77
CA ALA A 376 13.65 9.13 12.93
C ALA A 376 15.19 9.11 12.96
N ALA A 377 15.85 9.02 11.81
CA ALA A 377 17.31 9.10 11.70
C ALA A 377 17.87 10.49 12.08
N SER A 378 17.06 11.55 12.03
CA SER A 378 17.44 12.93 12.34
C SER A 378 17.05 13.39 13.74
N LEU A 379 16.18 12.67 14.47
CA LEU A 379 15.73 13.02 15.82
C LEU A 379 16.87 13.00 16.83
#